data_8e29e0964ac4a6dc77a04af05c5946f6
#
_entry.id   8e29e0964ac4a6dc77a04af05c5946f6
#
_cell.length_a   1.000
_cell.length_b   1.000
_cell.length_c   1.000
_cell.angle_alpha   90.00
_cell.angle_beta   90.00
_cell.angle_gamma   90.00
#
_symmetry.space_group_name_H-M   'P 1'
#
loop_
_entity.id
_entity.type
_entity.pdbx_description
1 polymer ?
#
loop_
_entity_poly.entity_id
_entity_poly.type
_entity_poly.pdbx_seq_one_letter_code
_entity_poly.pdbx_strand_id
1 'polypeptide(L)'
;MLQDVINTAKEKMKKSCEVYEREMMSLRAGRANPQLLDRIMVDYYGTLTPINQIGNISSPEPRLLVIAPWEAKMIPQVEKAIQKSDLGLNPSNDGKLIRLVFPELNEERRRDLTKVASKGAEETKVAIRSIRRDAIEQIKKLKKNSEITEDDQRDAEEDMQKLTDKAVKEVDEIYAKKEKEIMEV
;
A
#
# COMPACT_ATOMS: atom_id res chain seq x y z
N MET A 1 8.30 -31.18 -1.61
CA MET A 1 9.04 -30.64 -0.44
C MET A 1 9.96 -29.47 -0.78
N LEU A 2 11.02 -29.64 -1.58
CA LEU A 2 11.92 -28.53 -1.95
C LEU A 2 11.16 -27.38 -2.68
N GLN A 3 10.37 -27.74 -3.67
CA GLN A 3 9.57 -26.76 -4.43
C GLN A 3 8.55 -26.02 -3.54
N ASP A 4 8.03 -26.66 -2.50
CA ASP A 4 7.09 -26.02 -1.57
C ASP A 4 7.79 -24.95 -0.73
N VAL A 5 9.05 -25.20 -0.32
CA VAL A 5 9.85 -24.19 0.38
C VAL A 5 10.07 -22.95 -0.50
N ILE A 6 10.45 -23.17 -1.75
CA ILE A 6 10.68 -22.09 -2.72
C ILE A 6 9.38 -21.32 -2.99
N ASN A 7 8.28 -22.02 -3.25
CA ASN A 7 6.98 -21.40 -3.51
C ASN A 7 6.46 -20.59 -2.31
N THR A 8 6.61 -21.14 -1.10
CA THR A 8 6.21 -20.46 0.13
C THR A 8 7.02 -19.17 0.34
N ALA A 9 8.32 -19.22 0.11
CA ALA A 9 9.17 -18.04 0.19
C ALA A 9 8.79 -16.99 -0.87
N LYS A 10 8.54 -17.42 -2.09
CA LYS A 10 8.09 -16.56 -3.19
C LYS A 10 6.78 -15.84 -2.84
N GLU A 11 5.79 -16.55 -2.32
CA GLU A 11 4.50 -15.98 -1.90
C GLU A 11 4.67 -14.98 -0.76
N LYS A 12 5.49 -15.30 0.24
CA LYS A 12 5.78 -14.40 1.37
C LYS A 12 6.47 -13.12 0.89
N MET A 13 7.44 -13.23 -0.01
CA MET A 13 8.13 -12.05 -0.59
C MET A 13 7.17 -11.18 -1.38
N LYS A 14 6.33 -11.80 -2.22
CA LYS A 14 5.28 -11.10 -2.98
C LYS A 14 4.33 -10.35 -2.05
N LYS A 15 3.90 -11.00 -0.99
CA LYS A 15 2.99 -10.41 0.01
C LYS A 15 3.63 -9.22 0.74
N SER A 16 4.93 -9.29 1.03
CA SER A 16 5.68 -8.17 1.61
C SER A 16 5.73 -6.97 0.67
N CYS A 17 5.96 -7.18 -0.62
CA CYS A 17 5.91 -6.12 -1.62
C CYS A 17 4.51 -5.50 -1.75
N GLU A 18 3.46 -6.31 -1.76
CA GLU A 18 2.07 -5.85 -1.84
C GLU A 18 1.66 -5.03 -0.61
N VAL A 19 2.11 -5.41 0.57
CA VAL A 19 1.87 -4.65 1.82
C VAL A 19 2.56 -3.29 1.73
N TYR A 20 3.81 -3.26 1.32
CA TYR A 20 4.55 -2.01 1.15
C TYR A 20 3.91 -1.09 0.10
N GLU A 21 3.48 -1.64 -1.03
CA GLU A 21 2.76 -0.89 -2.07
C GLU A 21 1.48 -0.26 -1.53
N ARG A 22 0.70 -0.99 -0.74
CA ARG A 22 -0.51 -0.47 -0.08
C ARG A 22 -0.20 0.64 0.92
N GLU A 23 0.87 0.48 1.70
CA GLU A 23 1.33 1.52 2.62
C GLU A 23 1.72 2.80 1.87
N MET A 24 2.40 2.66 0.74
CA MET A 24 2.75 3.81 -0.11
C MET A 24 1.52 4.49 -0.72
N MET A 25 0.52 3.72 -1.12
CA MET A 25 -0.76 4.28 -1.60
C MET A 25 -1.48 5.09 -0.52
N SER A 26 -1.36 4.71 0.74
CA SER A 26 -1.95 5.42 1.87
C SER A 26 -1.21 6.70 2.27
N LEU A 27 0.05 6.85 1.87
CA LEU A 27 0.80 8.08 2.10
C LEU A 27 0.27 9.20 1.20
N ARG A 28 -0.09 10.31 1.83
CA ARG A 28 -0.59 11.49 1.11
C ARG A 28 0.56 12.25 0.47
N ALA A 29 0.58 12.23 -0.85
CA ALA A 29 1.54 12.99 -1.64
C ALA A 29 1.00 14.34 -2.14
N GLY A 30 -0.01 14.91 -1.47
CA GLY A 30 -0.64 16.17 -1.86
C GLY A 30 -1.61 16.07 -3.04
N ARG A 31 -1.74 14.90 -3.67
CA ARG A 31 -2.73 14.65 -4.72
C ARG A 31 -3.99 14.01 -4.18
N ALA A 32 -5.12 14.45 -4.70
CA ALA A 32 -6.41 13.85 -4.43
C ALA A 32 -6.50 12.48 -5.13
N ASN A 33 -6.65 11.41 -4.35
CA ASN A 33 -6.84 10.06 -4.84
C ASN A 33 -8.16 9.50 -4.33
N PRO A 34 -9.12 9.14 -5.20
CA PRO A 34 -10.38 8.53 -4.80
C PRO A 34 -10.24 7.30 -3.92
N GLN A 35 -9.17 6.53 -4.08
CA GLN A 35 -8.90 5.34 -3.27
C GLN A 35 -8.69 5.63 -1.78
N LEU A 36 -8.35 6.86 -1.41
CA LEU A 36 -8.25 7.27 0.00
C LEU A 36 -9.59 7.18 0.73
N LEU A 37 -10.69 7.21 0.02
CA LEU A 37 -12.04 7.11 0.55
C LEU A 37 -12.57 5.67 0.65
N ASP A 38 -11.89 4.70 0.07
CA ASP A 38 -12.36 3.31 -0.01
C ASP A 38 -12.56 2.65 1.36
N ARG A 39 -11.81 3.09 2.37
CA ARG A 39 -11.88 2.55 3.74
C ARG A 39 -12.88 3.28 4.63
N ILE A 40 -13.45 4.37 4.16
CA ILE A 40 -14.39 5.15 4.94
C ILE A 40 -15.78 4.57 4.79
N MET A 41 -16.36 4.16 5.92
CA MET A 41 -17.71 3.63 6.01
C MET A 41 -18.68 4.71 6.48
N VAL A 42 -19.82 4.78 5.82
CA VAL A 42 -20.91 5.71 6.13
C VAL A 42 -22.10 4.92 6.63
N ASP A 43 -22.77 5.43 7.64
CA ASP A 43 -24.04 4.88 8.10
C ASP A 43 -25.13 5.18 7.06
N TYR A 44 -25.47 4.18 6.26
CA TYR A 44 -26.52 4.23 5.26
C TYR A 44 -27.72 3.42 5.76
N TYR A 45 -28.72 4.14 6.32
CA TYR A 45 -29.94 3.55 6.90
C TYR A 45 -29.66 2.41 7.89
N GLY A 46 -28.69 2.61 8.79
CA GLY A 46 -28.29 1.65 9.80
C GLY A 46 -27.28 0.59 9.36
N THR A 47 -26.83 0.63 8.09
CA THR A 47 -25.83 -0.29 7.55
C THR A 47 -24.56 0.49 7.18
N LEU A 48 -23.41 0.05 7.69
CA LEU A 48 -22.11 0.63 7.29
C LEU A 48 -21.81 0.29 5.84
N THR A 49 -21.76 1.31 4.98
CA THR A 49 -21.57 1.18 3.54
C THR A 49 -20.38 2.03 3.09
N PRO A 50 -19.50 1.53 2.20
CA PRO A 50 -18.42 2.32 1.64
C PRO A 50 -18.94 3.54 0.87
N ILE A 51 -18.21 4.66 0.94
CA ILE A 51 -18.61 5.91 0.27
C ILE A 51 -18.82 5.73 -1.23
N ASN A 52 -17.98 4.92 -1.88
CA ASN A 52 -18.06 4.64 -3.32
C ASN A 52 -19.38 3.96 -3.76
N GLN A 53 -20.11 3.35 -2.83
CA GLN A 53 -21.42 2.75 -3.08
C GLN A 53 -22.58 3.72 -2.81
N ILE A 54 -22.33 4.85 -2.18
CA ILE A 54 -23.35 5.84 -1.82
C ILE A 54 -23.40 6.99 -2.82
N GLY A 55 -22.32 7.22 -3.53
CA GLY A 55 -22.22 8.30 -4.49
C GLY A 55 -21.08 8.11 -5.48
N ASN A 56 -20.99 9.04 -6.43
CA ASN A 56 -19.90 9.09 -7.39
C ASN A 56 -18.75 9.92 -6.83
N ILE A 57 -17.53 9.41 -6.95
CA ILE A 57 -16.31 10.08 -6.53
C ILE A 57 -15.51 10.45 -7.77
N SER A 58 -15.14 11.72 -7.88
CA SER A 58 -14.30 12.23 -8.98
C SER A 58 -13.20 13.15 -8.46
N SER A 59 -12.17 13.33 -9.26
CA SER A 59 -11.08 14.25 -8.99
C SER A 59 -10.93 15.20 -10.18
N PRO A 60 -11.71 16.30 -10.24
CA PRO A 60 -11.65 17.26 -11.35
C PRO A 60 -10.34 18.06 -11.38
N GLU A 61 -9.68 18.19 -10.23
CA GLU A 61 -8.41 18.88 -10.07
C GLU A 61 -7.45 18.04 -9.24
N PRO A 62 -6.10 18.21 -9.38
CA PRO A 62 -5.10 17.36 -8.70
C PRO A 62 -5.24 17.32 -7.18
N ARG A 63 -5.81 18.34 -6.56
CA ARG A 63 -5.97 18.45 -5.10
C ARG A 63 -7.42 18.54 -4.64
N LEU A 64 -8.36 18.20 -5.51
CA LEU A 64 -9.78 18.27 -5.21
C LEU A 64 -10.44 16.91 -5.44
N LEU A 65 -11.07 16.37 -4.41
CA LEU A 65 -12.03 15.27 -4.53
C LEU A 65 -13.45 15.80 -4.43
N VAL A 66 -14.30 15.34 -5.31
CA VAL A 66 -15.73 15.65 -5.31
C VAL A 66 -16.51 14.37 -5.12
N ILE A 67 -17.39 14.36 -4.13
CA ILE A 67 -18.33 13.27 -3.85
C ILE A 67 -19.73 13.77 -4.19
N ALA A 68 -20.38 13.09 -5.13
CA ALA A 68 -21.77 13.34 -5.51
C ALA A 68 -22.65 12.20 -4.97
N PRO A 69 -23.23 12.32 -3.77
CA PRO A 69 -24.11 11.30 -3.23
C PRO A 69 -25.36 11.11 -4.13
N TRP A 70 -25.83 9.87 -4.25
CA TRP A 70 -27.06 9.59 -4.99
C TRP A 70 -28.28 10.26 -4.34
N GLU A 71 -28.24 10.40 -3.03
CA GLU A 71 -29.28 11.04 -2.23
C GLU A 71 -28.69 12.22 -1.45
N ALA A 72 -29.23 13.42 -1.65
CA ALA A 72 -28.79 14.63 -0.94
C ALA A 72 -28.91 14.52 0.59
N LYS A 73 -29.81 13.67 1.07
CA LYS A 73 -29.99 13.39 2.51
C LYS A 73 -28.77 12.75 3.16
N MET A 74 -27.90 12.11 2.36
CA MET A 74 -26.69 11.44 2.84
C MET A 74 -25.49 12.37 3.04
N ILE A 75 -25.57 13.62 2.56
CA ILE A 75 -24.47 14.59 2.69
C ILE A 75 -23.99 14.74 4.13
N PRO A 76 -24.85 14.98 5.14
CA PRO A 76 -24.40 15.10 6.53
C PRO A 76 -23.71 13.83 7.06
N GLN A 77 -24.19 12.65 6.68
CA GLN A 77 -23.61 11.38 7.11
C GLN A 77 -22.23 11.15 6.49
N VAL A 78 -22.08 11.48 5.21
CA VAL A 78 -20.78 11.37 4.51
C VAL A 78 -19.78 12.35 5.10
N GLU A 79 -20.16 13.60 5.32
CA GLU A 79 -19.29 14.61 5.94
C GLU A 79 -18.84 14.17 7.34
N LYS A 80 -19.76 13.66 8.14
CA LYS A 80 -19.47 13.19 9.49
C LYS A 80 -18.50 12.00 9.48
N ALA A 81 -18.66 11.06 8.55
CA ALA A 81 -17.76 9.94 8.38
C ALA A 81 -16.33 10.39 7.98
N ILE A 82 -16.23 11.37 7.10
CA ILE A 82 -14.93 11.94 6.68
C ILE A 82 -14.26 12.68 7.82
N GLN A 83 -14.99 13.47 8.59
CA GLN A 83 -14.46 14.20 9.75
C GLN A 83 -13.94 13.26 10.84
N LYS A 84 -14.57 12.10 11.03
CA LYS A 84 -14.14 11.07 11.98
C LYS A 84 -12.98 10.21 11.48
N SER A 85 -12.68 10.26 10.20
CA SER A 85 -11.61 9.48 9.58
C SER A 85 -10.22 10.08 9.86
N ASP A 86 -9.19 9.29 9.63
CA ASP A 86 -7.79 9.70 9.78
C ASP A 86 -7.30 10.64 8.66
N LEU A 87 -8.17 11.02 7.72
CA LEU A 87 -7.80 11.91 6.62
C LEU A 87 -7.41 13.32 7.08
N GLY A 88 -7.98 13.80 8.20
CA GLY A 88 -7.69 15.14 8.71
C GLY A 88 -8.09 16.26 7.76
N LEU A 89 -9.11 16.02 6.92
CA LEU A 89 -9.66 16.99 5.98
C LEU A 89 -11.03 17.47 6.47
N ASN A 90 -11.31 18.73 6.22
CA ASN A 90 -12.62 19.31 6.47
C ASN A 90 -13.43 19.34 5.17
N PRO A 91 -14.50 18.53 5.06
CA PRO A 91 -15.35 18.56 3.90
C PRO A 91 -16.18 19.84 3.85
N SER A 92 -16.44 20.34 2.65
CA SER A 92 -17.40 21.40 2.38
C SER A 92 -18.46 20.91 1.40
N ASN A 93 -19.69 21.42 1.47
CA ASN A 93 -20.76 21.05 0.56
C ASN A 93 -21.52 22.28 0.06
N ASP A 94 -22.18 22.15 -1.09
CA ASP A 94 -23.07 23.12 -1.68
C ASP A 94 -24.54 22.66 -1.68
N GLY A 95 -24.86 21.63 -0.91
CA GLY A 95 -26.17 20.97 -0.87
C GLY A 95 -26.37 19.84 -1.88
N LYS A 96 -25.45 19.68 -2.84
CA LYS A 96 -25.46 18.61 -3.87
C LYS A 96 -24.18 17.82 -3.92
N LEU A 97 -23.03 18.49 -3.76
CA LEU A 97 -21.70 17.92 -3.85
C LEU A 97 -20.93 18.17 -2.56
N ILE A 98 -20.09 17.24 -2.19
CA ILE A 98 -19.12 17.37 -1.11
C ILE A 98 -17.76 17.56 -1.74
N ARG A 99 -17.02 18.58 -1.32
CA ARG A 99 -15.68 18.90 -1.79
C ARG A 99 -14.66 18.65 -0.69
N LEU A 100 -13.59 17.95 -1.04
CA LEU A 100 -12.42 17.74 -0.20
C LEU A 100 -11.22 18.37 -0.87
N VAL A 101 -10.69 19.43 -0.27
CA VAL A 101 -9.48 20.11 -0.74
C VAL A 101 -8.27 19.56 0.01
N PHE A 102 -7.30 19.04 -0.73
CA PHE A 102 -6.03 18.59 -0.18
C PHE A 102 -5.06 19.76 -0.11
N PRO A 103 -4.47 20.05 1.06
CA PRO A 103 -3.49 21.14 1.19
C PRO A 103 -2.23 20.83 0.39
N GLU A 104 -1.55 21.88 -0.08
CA GLU A 104 -0.23 21.76 -0.69
C GLU A 104 0.77 21.20 0.31
N LEU A 105 1.65 20.32 -0.18
CA LEU A 105 2.80 19.89 0.58
C LEU A 105 3.84 21.00 0.58
N ASN A 106 4.28 21.44 1.76
CA ASN A 106 5.48 22.24 1.88
C ASN A 106 6.74 21.34 1.76
N GLU A 107 7.90 21.97 1.60
CA GLU A 107 9.17 21.25 1.41
C GLU A 107 9.52 20.36 2.62
N GLU A 108 9.25 20.84 3.83
CA GLU A 108 9.47 20.08 5.06
C GLU A 108 8.60 18.81 5.07
N ARG A 109 7.33 18.91 4.75
CA ARG A 109 6.41 17.79 4.71
C ARG A 109 6.80 16.77 3.63
N ARG A 110 7.26 17.22 2.47
CA ARG A 110 7.78 16.35 1.41
C ARG A 110 8.99 15.55 1.90
N ARG A 111 9.92 16.19 2.59
CA ARG A 111 11.08 15.50 3.19
C ARG A 111 10.65 14.46 4.20
N ASP A 112 9.70 14.76 5.07
CA ASP A 112 9.20 13.83 6.07
C ASP A 112 8.52 12.62 5.41
N LEU A 113 7.70 12.83 4.40
CA LEU A 113 7.06 11.75 3.64
C LEU A 113 8.09 10.88 2.92
N THR A 114 9.11 11.47 2.33
CA THR A 114 10.21 10.73 1.69
C THR A 114 10.97 9.87 2.71
N LYS A 115 11.22 10.37 3.90
CA LYS A 115 11.84 9.59 4.98
C LYS A 115 10.97 8.42 5.42
N VAL A 116 9.68 8.62 5.56
CA VAL A 116 8.72 7.54 5.89
C VAL A 116 8.72 6.48 4.81
N ALA A 117 8.67 6.87 3.54
CA ALA A 117 8.71 5.94 2.41
C ALA A 117 10.03 5.15 2.35
N SER A 118 11.17 5.82 2.55
CA SER A 118 12.50 5.21 2.59
C SER A 118 12.65 4.21 3.73
N LYS A 119 12.19 4.57 4.92
CA LYS A 119 12.19 3.69 6.10
C LYS A 119 11.34 2.43 5.84
N GLY A 120 10.15 2.59 5.30
CA GLY A 120 9.27 1.47 4.93
C GLY A 120 9.91 0.55 3.89
N ALA A 121 10.63 1.10 2.91
CA ALA A 121 11.39 0.32 1.92
C ALA A 121 12.47 -0.53 2.59
N GLU A 122 13.27 0.06 3.48
CA GLU A 122 14.32 -0.67 4.19
C GLU A 122 13.76 -1.77 5.10
N GLU A 123 12.70 -1.50 5.84
CA GLU A 123 12.01 -2.49 6.68
C GLU A 123 11.48 -3.66 5.85
N THR A 124 10.91 -3.38 4.68
CA THR A 124 10.42 -4.41 3.74
C THR A 124 11.56 -5.25 3.18
N LYS A 125 12.69 -4.63 2.82
CA LYS A 125 13.89 -5.35 2.37
C LYS A 125 14.46 -6.25 3.45
N VAL A 126 14.46 -5.80 4.71
CA VAL A 126 14.88 -6.62 5.85
C VAL A 126 13.96 -7.83 6.01
N ALA A 127 12.64 -7.65 5.87
CA ALA A 127 11.68 -8.76 5.91
C ALA A 127 11.92 -9.76 4.77
N ILE A 128 12.18 -9.28 3.54
CA ILE A 128 12.49 -10.13 2.38
C ILE A 128 13.76 -10.93 2.61
N ARG A 129 14.82 -10.33 3.14
CA ARG A 129 16.06 -11.02 3.46
C ARG A 129 15.89 -12.05 4.58
N SER A 130 15.01 -11.79 5.54
CA SER A 130 14.65 -12.76 6.58
C SER A 130 13.93 -13.97 5.97
N ILE A 131 12.97 -13.76 5.08
CA ILE A 131 12.29 -14.85 4.35
C ILE A 131 13.29 -15.71 3.59
N ARG A 132 14.27 -15.09 2.92
CA ARG A 132 15.35 -15.81 2.25
C ARG A 132 16.16 -16.69 3.21
N ARG A 133 16.58 -16.12 4.33
CA ARG A 133 17.37 -16.86 5.34
C ARG A 133 16.62 -18.07 5.86
N ASP A 134 15.35 -17.91 6.19
CA ASP A 134 14.52 -19.00 6.68
C ASP A 134 14.35 -20.10 5.63
N ALA A 135 14.16 -19.72 4.37
CA ALA A 135 14.07 -20.69 3.27
C ALA A 135 15.38 -21.46 3.05
N ILE A 136 16.51 -20.75 3.07
CA ILE A 136 17.85 -21.38 2.95
C ILE A 136 18.09 -22.35 4.11
N GLU A 137 17.70 -21.99 5.33
CA GLU A 137 17.81 -22.87 6.49
C GLU A 137 16.98 -24.15 6.31
N GLN A 138 15.77 -24.03 5.78
CA GLN A 138 14.93 -25.20 5.48
C GLN A 138 15.56 -26.07 4.37
N ILE A 139 16.12 -25.48 3.32
CA ILE A 139 16.82 -26.19 2.24
C ILE A 139 18.02 -26.98 2.82
N LYS A 140 18.80 -26.36 3.69
CA LYS A 140 19.92 -27.02 4.37
C LYS A 140 19.48 -28.19 5.26
N LYS A 141 18.32 -28.07 5.93
CA LYS A 141 17.73 -29.17 6.69
C LYS A 141 17.34 -30.35 5.79
N LEU A 142 16.72 -30.08 4.64
CA LEU A 142 16.40 -31.13 3.65
C LEU A 142 17.65 -31.85 3.18
N LYS A 143 18.73 -31.13 2.93
CA LYS A 143 20.03 -31.74 2.55
C LYS A 143 20.59 -32.58 3.69
N LYS A 144 20.57 -32.07 4.91
CA LYS A 144 21.06 -32.80 6.11
C LYS A 144 20.30 -34.11 6.32
N ASN A 145 19.02 -34.12 6.02
CA ASN A 145 18.16 -35.30 6.11
C ASN A 145 18.28 -36.24 4.89
N SER A 146 19.18 -35.94 3.97
CA SER A 146 19.37 -36.70 2.71
C SER A 146 18.12 -36.76 1.81
N GLU A 147 17.24 -35.76 1.93
CA GLU A 147 16.02 -35.63 1.12
C GLU A 147 16.28 -34.97 -0.24
N ILE A 148 17.38 -34.24 -0.35
CA ILE A 148 17.86 -33.60 -1.58
C ILE A 148 19.36 -33.80 -1.74
N THR A 149 19.84 -33.65 -2.98
CA THR A 149 21.27 -33.72 -3.30
C THR A 149 21.97 -32.37 -3.02
N GLU A 150 23.31 -32.37 -3.08
CA GLU A 150 24.10 -31.14 -2.95
C GLU A 150 23.88 -30.19 -4.14
N ASP A 151 23.70 -30.75 -5.34
CA ASP A 151 23.37 -29.96 -6.53
C ASP A 151 21.98 -29.32 -6.41
N ASP A 152 20.99 -30.07 -5.92
CA ASP A 152 19.64 -29.53 -5.65
C ASP A 152 19.69 -28.39 -4.63
N GLN A 153 20.53 -28.52 -3.58
CA GLN A 153 20.69 -27.44 -2.60
C GLN A 153 21.28 -26.20 -3.24
N ARG A 154 22.33 -26.34 -4.03
CA ARG A 154 23.02 -25.23 -4.68
C ARG A 154 22.05 -24.49 -5.64
N ASP A 155 21.33 -25.23 -6.46
CA ASP A 155 20.40 -24.68 -7.41
C ASP A 155 19.24 -23.95 -6.70
N ALA A 156 18.73 -24.54 -5.62
CA ALA A 156 17.69 -23.91 -4.80
C ALA A 156 18.16 -22.63 -4.10
N GLU A 157 19.40 -22.59 -3.59
CA GLU A 157 19.98 -21.38 -3.00
C GLU A 157 20.17 -20.28 -4.05
N GLU A 158 20.56 -20.64 -5.28
CA GLU A 158 20.65 -19.71 -6.39
C GLU A 158 19.27 -19.15 -6.78
N ASP A 159 18.25 -20.00 -6.87
CA ASP A 159 16.88 -19.58 -7.14
C ASP A 159 16.34 -18.64 -6.06
N MET A 160 16.63 -18.94 -4.79
CA MET A 160 16.27 -18.06 -3.68
C MET A 160 16.95 -16.70 -3.77
N GLN A 161 18.20 -16.65 -4.22
CA GLN A 161 18.90 -15.39 -4.43
C GLN A 161 18.26 -14.58 -5.55
N LYS A 162 17.91 -15.21 -6.67
CA LYS A 162 17.21 -14.57 -7.80
C LYS A 162 15.85 -14.01 -7.37
N LEU A 163 15.08 -14.78 -6.62
CA LEU A 163 13.78 -14.33 -6.08
C LEU A 163 13.94 -13.15 -5.14
N THR A 164 14.95 -13.16 -4.28
CA THR A 164 15.26 -12.07 -3.35
C THR A 164 15.64 -10.80 -4.11
N ASP A 165 16.53 -10.91 -5.09
CA ASP A 165 16.98 -9.77 -5.91
C ASP A 165 15.79 -9.13 -6.65
N LYS A 166 14.91 -9.95 -7.22
CA LYS A 166 13.69 -9.50 -7.88
C LYS A 166 12.76 -8.76 -6.91
N ALA A 167 12.53 -9.31 -5.73
CA ALA A 167 11.66 -8.70 -4.73
C ALA A 167 12.23 -7.38 -4.20
N VAL A 168 13.54 -7.31 -3.95
CA VAL A 168 14.22 -6.07 -3.53
C VAL A 168 14.13 -5.00 -4.62
N LYS A 169 14.33 -5.39 -5.88
CA LYS A 169 14.16 -4.48 -7.02
C LYS A 169 12.74 -3.93 -7.11
N GLU A 170 11.74 -4.76 -6.91
CA GLU A 170 10.33 -4.35 -6.89
C GLU A 170 10.05 -3.32 -5.79
N VAL A 171 10.61 -3.51 -4.58
CA VAL A 171 10.51 -2.53 -3.49
C VAL A 171 11.18 -1.21 -3.88
N ASP A 172 12.35 -1.25 -4.49
CA ASP A 172 13.04 -0.05 -4.96
C ASP A 172 12.25 0.70 -6.04
N GLU A 173 11.59 0.00 -6.93
CA GLU A 173 10.72 0.60 -7.97
C GLU A 173 9.48 1.25 -7.36
N ILE A 174 8.84 0.62 -6.36
CA ILE A 174 7.71 1.19 -5.62
C ILE A 174 8.13 2.47 -4.90
N TYR A 175 9.28 2.43 -4.22
CA TYR A 175 9.85 3.60 -3.54
C TYR A 175 10.16 4.74 -4.52
N ALA A 176 10.84 4.45 -5.62
CA ALA A 176 11.21 5.46 -6.62
C ALA A 176 9.97 6.14 -7.23
N LYS A 177 8.93 5.36 -7.53
CA LYS A 177 7.65 5.87 -8.01
C LYS A 177 7.00 6.80 -6.99
N LYS A 178 7.01 6.43 -5.73
CA LYS A 178 6.43 7.25 -4.65
C LYS A 178 7.24 8.51 -4.37
N GLU A 179 8.56 8.41 -4.37
CA GLU A 179 9.45 9.57 -4.22
C GLU A 179 9.19 10.60 -5.32
N LYS A 180 9.12 10.14 -6.56
CA LYS A 180 8.77 10.99 -7.70
C LYS A 180 7.42 11.67 -7.53
N GLU A 181 6.39 10.93 -7.12
CA GLU A 181 5.04 11.46 -6.85
C GLU A 181 5.08 12.55 -5.75
N ILE A 182 5.84 12.34 -4.67
CA ILE A 182 5.99 13.31 -3.58
C ILE A 182 6.69 14.57 -4.06
N MET A 183 7.70 14.45 -4.90
CA MET A 183 8.54 15.57 -5.34
C MET A 183 7.95 16.37 -6.50
N GLU A 184 7.06 15.80 -7.30
CA GLU A 184 6.43 16.45 -8.47
C GLU A 184 5.24 17.36 -8.14
N VAL A 185 4.77 17.38 -6.92
CA VAL A 185 3.56 18.15 -6.52
C VAL A 185 3.89 19.55 -6.06
#